data_25f4db8f08f4c34c0b87677cf6ad414c
#
_entry.id   25f4db8f08f4c34c0b87677cf6ad414c
#
_cell.length_a   1.000
_cell.length_b   1.000
_cell.length_c   1.000
_cell.angle_alpha   90.00
_cell.angle_beta   90.00
_cell.angle_gamma   90.00
#
_symmetry.space_group_name_H-M   'P 1'
#
loop_
_entity.id
_entity.type
_entity.pdbx_description
1 polymer ?
#
loop_
_entity_poly.entity_id
_entity_poly.type
_entity_poly.pdbx_seq_one_letter_code
_entity_poly.pdbx_strand_id
1 'polypeptide(L)'
;MIPRYPSALDDFLFDVRGYLVLEQAADAQLVVDLNQSFDNFPPIKPSGWWGNAQRRDYTVETGFELHNCVEAGEPFERLIDYPGWINYVRHYCGEEKSYVEGLFIDECVASIRRSGGHHPVHSGGYQGALRGRYLYTNGVFRCGQVNIILALGDVGEGDGPTMVIPGSHKANLPNPNHGDYAKGDRMDHLEGAVPVHLKKGDALLFVDGLMHGGSSRTNPHGERRVTIYRYGPLWGVTRYGYEYSQALLDRVTAEQRKILQPVPPNRPSTT
;
A
#
# COMPACT_ATOMS: atom_id res chain seq x y z
N MET A 1 10.83 16.35 6.40
CA MET A 1 9.97 15.86 7.51
C MET A 1 10.82 15.18 8.57
N ILE A 2 10.42 15.24 9.86
CA ILE A 2 11.09 14.53 10.97
C ILE A 2 10.67 13.05 10.91
N PRO A 3 11.61 12.09 11.02
CA PRO A 3 11.27 10.66 11.08
C PRO A 3 10.31 10.34 12.23
N ARG A 4 9.29 9.54 11.96
CA ARG A 4 8.28 9.10 12.93
C ARG A 4 8.53 7.65 13.32
N TYR A 5 8.22 7.32 14.56
CA TYR A 5 8.36 5.97 15.11
C TYR A 5 7.07 5.55 15.80
N PRO A 6 6.70 4.26 15.78
CA PRO A 6 5.53 3.79 16.50
C PRO A 6 5.72 3.96 18.02
N SER A 7 4.65 4.38 18.69
CA SER A 7 4.55 4.43 20.13
C SER A 7 3.97 3.10 20.67
N ALA A 8 4.04 2.88 21.97
CA ALA A 8 3.39 1.72 22.59
C ALA A 8 1.86 1.71 22.37
N LEU A 9 1.23 2.89 22.23
CA LEU A 9 -0.19 2.97 21.89
C LEU A 9 -0.43 2.58 20.43
N ASP A 10 0.45 2.98 19.50
CA ASP A 10 0.36 2.54 18.10
C ASP A 10 0.47 1.03 18.00
N ASP A 11 1.40 0.41 18.73
CA ASP A 11 1.57 -1.05 18.76
C ASP A 11 0.31 -1.75 19.26
N PHE A 12 -0.28 -1.25 20.36
CA PHE A 12 -1.53 -1.79 20.89
C PHE A 12 -2.68 -1.65 19.89
N LEU A 13 -2.83 -0.48 19.29
CA LEU A 13 -3.91 -0.23 18.34
C LEU A 13 -3.72 -1.04 17.03
N PHE A 14 -2.48 -1.17 16.57
CA PHE A 14 -2.18 -1.99 15.41
C PHE A 14 -2.46 -3.48 15.70
N ASP A 15 -2.05 -3.97 16.86
CA ASP A 15 -2.38 -5.35 17.26
C ASP A 15 -3.89 -5.59 17.32
N VAL A 16 -4.66 -4.69 17.92
CA VAL A 16 -6.12 -4.86 18.08
C VAL A 16 -6.85 -4.72 16.75
N ARG A 17 -6.49 -3.72 15.94
CA ARG A 17 -7.25 -3.29 14.76
C ARG A 17 -6.69 -3.83 13.45
N GLY A 18 -5.38 -4.04 13.37
CA GLY A 18 -4.65 -4.35 12.14
C GLY A 18 -4.32 -3.14 11.28
N TYR A 19 -4.62 -1.93 11.76
CA TYR A 19 -4.33 -0.68 11.03
C TYR A 19 -4.13 0.52 11.94
N LEU A 20 -3.49 1.55 11.38
CA LEU A 20 -3.30 2.89 11.97
C LEU A 20 -3.60 3.96 10.92
N VAL A 21 -4.10 5.11 11.38
CA VAL A 21 -4.10 6.35 10.58
C VAL A 21 -2.95 7.22 11.06
N LEU A 22 -2.00 7.48 10.18
CA LEU A 22 -0.87 8.37 10.41
C LEU A 22 -1.25 9.76 9.90
N GLU A 23 -1.74 10.62 10.81
CA GLU A 23 -2.16 11.98 10.48
C GLU A 23 -0.97 12.80 9.97
N GLN A 24 -1.18 13.58 8.90
CA GLN A 24 -0.15 14.40 8.26
C GLN A 24 1.17 13.64 8.02
N ALA A 25 1.04 12.42 7.52
CA ALA A 25 2.19 11.56 7.24
C ALA A 25 3.07 12.08 6.11
N ALA A 26 2.50 12.84 5.17
CA ALA A 26 3.25 13.52 4.11
C ALA A 26 3.17 15.04 4.26
N ASP A 27 4.26 15.73 3.91
CA ASP A 27 4.26 17.19 3.89
C ASP A 27 3.43 17.73 2.71
N ALA A 28 2.94 18.97 2.88
CA ALA A 28 2.03 19.59 1.93
C ALA A 28 2.67 19.76 0.53
N GLN A 29 3.98 20.03 0.45
CA GLN A 29 4.66 20.20 -0.82
C GLN A 29 4.74 18.89 -1.60
N LEU A 30 5.08 17.78 -0.93
CA LEU A 30 5.08 16.45 -1.57
C LEU A 30 3.70 16.10 -2.12
N VAL A 31 2.63 16.40 -1.38
CA VAL A 31 1.26 16.13 -1.86
C VAL A 31 0.91 16.99 -3.09
N VAL A 32 1.40 18.23 -3.15
CA VAL A 32 1.26 19.08 -4.36
C VAL A 32 2.03 18.47 -5.53
N ASP A 33 3.30 18.08 -5.34
CA ASP A 33 4.15 17.51 -6.37
C ASP A 33 3.56 16.20 -6.93
N LEU A 34 3.02 15.34 -6.05
CA LEU A 34 2.33 14.12 -6.45
C LEU A 34 1.09 14.42 -7.28
N ASN A 35 0.23 15.34 -6.85
CA ASN A 35 -0.96 15.70 -7.63
C ASN A 35 -0.60 16.26 -9.00
N GLN A 36 0.43 17.09 -9.11
CA GLN A 36 0.94 17.56 -10.40
C GLN A 36 1.43 16.41 -11.28
N SER A 37 2.08 15.41 -10.68
CA SER A 37 2.50 14.20 -11.41
C SER A 37 1.31 13.41 -11.94
N PHE A 38 0.23 13.27 -11.15
CA PHE A 38 -1.02 12.64 -11.61
C PHE A 38 -1.66 13.40 -12.78
N ASP A 39 -1.64 14.74 -12.75
CA ASP A 39 -2.18 15.58 -13.83
C ASP A 39 -1.38 15.43 -15.13
N ASN A 40 -0.11 15.07 -15.02
CA ASN A 40 0.83 14.93 -16.14
C ASN A 40 0.97 13.49 -16.66
N PHE A 41 0.19 12.52 -16.16
CA PHE A 41 0.25 11.17 -16.71
C PHE A 41 -0.15 11.17 -18.18
N PRO A 42 0.67 10.57 -19.05
CA PRO A 42 0.34 10.49 -20.47
C PRO A 42 -0.92 9.62 -20.67
N PRO A 43 -1.60 9.76 -21.82
CA PRO A 43 -2.70 8.89 -22.16
C PRO A 43 -2.15 7.46 -22.39
N ILE A 44 -2.45 6.56 -21.46
CA ILE A 44 -2.05 5.15 -21.53
C ILE A 44 -3.31 4.33 -21.82
N LYS A 45 -3.27 3.43 -22.80
CA LYS A 45 -4.38 2.50 -23.07
C LYS A 45 -4.59 1.55 -21.87
N PRO A 46 -5.81 1.04 -21.64
CA PRO A 46 -6.05 -0.04 -20.69
C PRO A 46 -5.06 -1.20 -20.88
N SER A 47 -4.49 -1.71 -19.80
CA SER A 47 -3.43 -2.73 -19.78
C SER A 47 -2.13 -2.34 -20.50
N GLY A 48 -2.01 -1.09 -20.94
CA GLY A 48 -0.81 -0.58 -21.62
C GLY A 48 0.31 -0.18 -20.66
N TRP A 49 1.45 0.13 -21.25
CA TRP A 49 2.66 0.50 -20.53
C TRP A 49 3.12 1.93 -20.88
N TRP A 50 3.70 2.58 -19.90
CA TRP A 50 4.47 3.81 -20.03
C TRP A 50 5.83 3.60 -19.38
N GLY A 51 6.86 3.38 -20.20
CA GLY A 51 8.12 2.87 -19.72
C GLY A 51 7.91 1.53 -18.97
N ASN A 52 8.36 1.44 -17.73
CA ASN A 52 8.18 0.28 -16.87
C ASN A 52 6.95 0.39 -15.94
N ALA A 53 6.14 1.44 -16.07
CA ALA A 53 4.87 1.55 -15.36
C ALA A 53 3.72 0.99 -16.20
N GLN A 54 2.81 0.24 -15.57
CA GLN A 54 1.69 -0.41 -16.24
C GLN A 54 0.36 0.17 -15.76
N ARG A 55 -0.49 0.58 -16.72
CA ARG A 55 -1.88 0.91 -16.42
C ARG A 55 -2.70 -0.36 -16.23
N ARG A 56 -3.35 -0.50 -15.07
CA ARG A 56 -4.36 -1.53 -14.79
C ARG A 56 -5.67 -0.86 -14.38
N ASP A 57 -6.77 -1.43 -14.84
CA ASP A 57 -8.13 -0.97 -14.51
C ASP A 57 -8.82 -2.09 -13.73
N TYR A 58 -9.03 -1.87 -12.44
CA TYR A 58 -9.79 -2.83 -11.62
C TYR A 58 -11.29 -2.59 -11.69
N THR A 59 -11.69 -1.36 -11.98
CA THR A 59 -13.08 -0.98 -12.19
C THR A 59 -13.17 -0.29 -13.54
N VAL A 60 -13.68 -1.02 -14.49
CA VAL A 60 -13.59 -0.78 -15.94
C VAL A 60 -13.94 0.63 -16.41
N GLU A 61 -14.77 1.40 -15.68
CA GLU A 61 -15.34 2.66 -16.20
C GLU A 61 -14.99 3.88 -15.35
N THR A 62 -14.44 3.71 -14.15
CA THR A 62 -14.51 4.73 -13.12
C THR A 62 -13.19 5.10 -12.47
N GLY A 63 -12.11 4.69 -13.07
CA GLY A 63 -10.76 5.02 -12.61
C GLY A 63 -9.71 4.17 -13.30
N PHE A 64 -8.47 4.31 -12.86
CA PHE A 64 -7.38 3.42 -13.27
C PHE A 64 -6.30 3.39 -12.18
N GLU A 65 -5.43 2.41 -12.30
CA GLU A 65 -4.26 2.28 -11.46
C GLU A 65 -3.00 2.21 -12.33
N LEU A 66 -2.00 2.99 -11.97
CA LEU A 66 -0.67 2.93 -12.56
C LEU A 66 0.24 2.16 -11.60
N HIS A 67 0.50 0.89 -11.93
CA HIS A 67 1.41 0.03 -11.20
C HIS A 67 2.85 0.35 -11.52
N ASN A 68 3.76 0.05 -10.58
CA ASN A 68 5.16 0.45 -10.62
C ASN A 68 5.34 1.97 -10.73
N CYS A 69 4.53 2.70 -9.97
CA CYS A 69 4.44 4.17 -10.06
C CYS A 69 5.75 4.89 -9.68
N VAL A 70 6.72 4.22 -9.06
CA VAL A 70 8.06 4.77 -8.84
C VAL A 70 8.76 5.17 -10.15
N GLU A 71 8.37 4.59 -11.28
CA GLU A 71 8.85 4.98 -12.61
C GLU A 71 8.18 6.25 -13.16
N ALA A 72 7.14 6.75 -12.48
CA ALA A 72 6.37 7.91 -12.94
C ALA A 72 6.96 9.26 -12.50
N GLY A 73 8.10 9.26 -11.83
CA GLY A 73 8.87 10.47 -11.51
C GLY A 73 9.25 10.61 -10.04
N GLU A 74 10.12 11.58 -9.78
CA GLU A 74 10.77 11.82 -8.50
C GLU A 74 9.81 11.92 -7.30
N PRO A 75 8.62 12.55 -7.37
CA PRO A 75 7.71 12.56 -6.23
C PRO A 75 7.29 11.16 -5.75
N PHE A 76 7.18 10.19 -6.65
CA PHE A 76 6.90 8.80 -6.29
C PHE A 76 8.13 8.07 -5.73
N GLU A 77 9.32 8.40 -6.23
CA GLU A 77 10.59 7.85 -5.71
C GLU A 77 10.80 8.23 -4.24
N ARG A 78 10.40 9.46 -3.84
CA ARG A 78 10.47 9.93 -2.46
C ARG A 78 9.63 9.11 -1.48
N LEU A 79 8.62 8.38 -1.97
CA LEU A 79 7.75 7.56 -1.12
C LEU A 79 8.37 6.21 -0.76
N ILE A 80 9.45 5.76 -1.43
CA ILE A 80 10.08 4.45 -1.23
C ILE A 80 10.50 4.23 0.23
N ASP A 81 11.10 5.23 0.85
CA ASP A 81 11.58 5.19 2.24
C ASP A 81 11.15 6.44 3.04
N TYR A 82 9.94 6.93 2.77
CA TYR A 82 9.48 8.20 3.28
C TYR A 82 9.45 8.26 4.82
N PRO A 83 10.01 9.32 5.44
CA PRO A 83 10.15 9.42 6.90
C PRO A 83 8.85 9.35 7.68
N GLY A 84 7.72 9.68 7.04
CA GLY A 84 6.40 9.65 7.66
C GLY A 84 5.91 8.26 8.06
N TRP A 85 6.46 7.18 7.46
CA TRP A 85 6.00 5.81 7.73
C TRP A 85 7.08 4.72 7.70
N ILE A 86 8.25 4.94 7.11
CA ILE A 86 9.21 3.83 6.89
C ILE A 86 9.62 3.11 8.18
N ASN A 87 9.72 3.82 9.31
CA ASN A 87 10.06 3.19 10.59
C ASN A 87 8.90 2.36 11.16
N TYR A 88 7.65 2.74 10.89
CA TYR A 88 6.48 1.91 11.20
C TYR A 88 6.51 0.62 10.39
N VAL A 89 6.80 0.72 9.09
CA VAL A 89 6.90 -0.44 8.20
C VAL A 89 7.99 -1.40 8.68
N ARG A 90 9.19 -0.89 8.97
CA ARG A 90 10.30 -1.69 9.52
C ARG A 90 9.92 -2.40 10.82
N HIS A 91 9.27 -1.65 11.71
CA HIS A 91 8.83 -2.20 13.00
C HIS A 91 7.80 -3.32 12.84
N TYR A 92 6.79 -3.15 11.98
CA TYR A 92 5.71 -4.13 11.82
C TYR A 92 6.05 -5.30 10.89
N CYS A 93 6.90 -5.10 9.90
CA CYS A 93 7.42 -6.21 9.10
C CYS A 93 8.42 -7.07 9.89
N GLY A 94 9.09 -6.48 10.90
CA GLY A 94 10.12 -7.13 11.68
C GLY A 94 11.41 -7.28 10.88
N GLU A 95 12.38 -6.43 11.16
CA GLU A 95 13.74 -6.63 10.67
C GLU A 95 14.40 -7.72 11.49
N GLU A 96 14.49 -8.93 10.96
CA GLU A 96 15.27 -10.00 11.57
C GLU A 96 16.74 -9.84 11.20
N LYS A 97 17.60 -10.01 12.19
CA LYS A 97 19.04 -10.21 11.95
C LYS A 97 19.25 -11.61 11.36
N SER A 98 19.25 -11.69 10.06
CA SER A 98 19.43 -12.89 9.26
C SER A 98 20.50 -12.63 8.20
N TYR A 99 20.81 -13.62 7.39
CA TYR A 99 21.70 -13.45 6.22
C TYR A 99 21.14 -12.45 5.21
N VAL A 100 19.83 -12.26 5.21
CA VAL A 100 19.13 -11.32 4.33
C VAL A 100 18.23 -10.47 5.21
N GLU A 101 18.57 -9.20 5.34
CA GLU A 101 17.83 -8.20 6.14
C GLU A 101 17.19 -7.16 5.24
N GLY A 102 16.12 -6.55 5.73
CA GLY A 102 15.51 -5.37 5.13
C GLY A 102 14.12 -5.61 4.56
N LEU A 103 13.67 -4.59 3.86
CA LEU A 103 12.36 -4.52 3.23
C LEU A 103 12.48 -4.61 1.71
N PHE A 104 11.37 -4.98 1.07
CA PHE A 104 11.18 -4.75 -0.35
C PHE A 104 9.79 -4.18 -0.61
N ILE A 105 9.62 -3.52 -1.76
CA ILE A 105 8.31 -3.11 -2.27
C ILE A 105 7.77 -4.23 -3.15
N ASP A 106 6.72 -4.90 -2.68
CA ASP A 106 6.02 -5.95 -3.44
C ASP A 106 5.19 -5.33 -4.58
N GLU A 107 4.66 -4.12 -4.36
CA GLU A 107 3.90 -3.37 -5.34
C GLU A 107 3.80 -1.90 -4.94
N CYS A 108 3.85 -1.00 -5.92
CA CYS A 108 3.54 0.42 -5.72
C CYS A 108 2.60 0.91 -6.81
N VAL A 109 1.56 1.66 -6.40
CA VAL A 109 0.45 2.01 -7.27
C VAL A 109 0.07 3.48 -7.07
N ALA A 110 -0.15 4.19 -8.17
CA ALA A 110 -0.86 5.46 -8.20
C ALA A 110 -2.30 5.19 -8.66
N SER A 111 -3.30 5.47 -7.82
CA SER A 111 -4.69 5.10 -8.05
C SER A 111 -5.58 6.32 -8.17
N ILE A 112 -6.38 6.35 -9.22
CA ILE A 112 -7.44 7.34 -9.48
C ILE A 112 -8.77 6.60 -9.46
N ARG A 113 -9.73 7.10 -8.66
CA ARG A 113 -11.09 6.59 -8.66
C ARG A 113 -12.10 7.71 -8.86
N ARG A 114 -13.00 7.49 -9.81
CA ARG A 114 -14.11 8.38 -10.15
C ARG A 114 -15.44 7.82 -9.65
N SER A 115 -16.53 8.52 -9.90
CA SER A 115 -17.88 8.09 -9.51
C SER A 115 -18.21 6.68 -10.03
N GLY A 116 -18.82 5.85 -9.20
CA GLY A 116 -19.20 4.47 -9.49
C GLY A 116 -18.14 3.40 -9.18
N GLY A 117 -16.86 3.80 -9.05
CA GLY A 117 -15.77 2.85 -8.78
C GLY A 117 -15.77 2.34 -7.35
N HIS A 118 -15.44 1.06 -7.17
CA HIS A 118 -15.17 0.44 -5.88
C HIS A 118 -13.98 -0.53 -6.01
N HIS A 119 -13.49 -1.04 -4.90
CA HIS A 119 -12.52 -2.13 -4.89
C HIS A 119 -13.10 -3.31 -4.11
N PRO A 120 -13.17 -4.52 -4.69
CA PRO A 120 -13.75 -5.68 -4.03
C PRO A 120 -13.11 -5.99 -2.68
N VAL A 121 -13.88 -6.59 -1.79
CA VAL A 121 -13.37 -7.10 -0.52
C VAL A 121 -12.38 -8.23 -0.75
N HIS A 122 -11.31 -8.21 0.00
CA HIS A 122 -10.28 -9.25 -0.06
C HIS A 122 -9.51 -9.37 1.25
N SER A 123 -8.62 -10.35 1.30
CA SER A 123 -7.80 -10.68 2.47
C SER A 123 -8.61 -11.18 3.67
N GLY A 124 -7.96 -11.31 4.80
CA GLY A 124 -8.45 -11.91 6.04
C GLY A 124 -7.43 -12.91 6.57
N GLY A 125 -7.21 -12.93 7.88
CA GLY A 125 -6.18 -13.77 8.52
C GLY A 125 -6.36 -15.27 8.25
N TYR A 126 -7.58 -15.73 8.04
CA TYR A 126 -7.92 -17.12 7.76
C TYR A 126 -7.36 -17.66 6.43
N GLN A 127 -7.03 -16.79 5.47
CA GLN A 127 -6.58 -17.22 4.14
C GLN A 127 -5.20 -17.87 4.14
N GLY A 128 -4.38 -17.65 5.19
CA GLY A 128 -3.07 -18.26 5.34
C GLY A 128 -2.03 -17.83 4.28
N ALA A 129 -2.33 -16.84 3.44
CA ALA A 129 -1.40 -16.32 2.46
C ALA A 129 -0.19 -15.67 3.16
N LEU A 130 1.02 -15.93 2.66
CA LEU A 130 2.26 -15.41 3.28
C LEU A 130 2.23 -13.89 3.45
N ARG A 131 1.75 -13.15 2.45
CA ARG A 131 1.63 -11.70 2.55
C ARG A 131 0.62 -11.26 3.61
N GLY A 132 -0.44 -12.04 3.83
CA GLY A 132 -1.46 -11.77 4.85
C GLY A 132 -1.03 -12.17 6.27
N ARG A 133 0.15 -12.77 6.41
CA ARG A 133 0.64 -13.23 7.71
C ARG A 133 0.73 -12.07 8.70
N TYR A 134 0.09 -12.25 9.85
CA TYR A 134 0.30 -11.44 11.04
C TYR A 134 0.88 -12.31 12.14
N LEU A 135 1.98 -11.88 12.72
CA LEU A 135 2.60 -12.58 13.84
C LEU A 135 3.24 -11.56 14.80
N TYR A 136 2.92 -11.71 16.07
CA TYR A 136 3.64 -11.06 17.16
C TYR A 136 4.17 -12.12 18.11
N THR A 137 5.47 -12.20 18.26
CA THR A 137 6.12 -13.22 19.11
C THR A 137 7.42 -12.69 19.68
N ASN A 138 7.66 -13.00 20.95
CA ASN A 138 8.87 -12.58 21.67
C ASN A 138 9.10 -11.06 21.63
N GLY A 139 8.01 -10.25 21.68
CA GLY A 139 8.09 -8.80 21.65
C GLY A 139 8.34 -8.18 20.28
N VAL A 140 8.25 -8.95 19.20
CA VAL A 140 8.53 -8.48 17.83
C VAL A 140 7.38 -8.80 16.89
N PHE A 141 6.98 -7.82 16.09
CA PHE A 141 6.06 -8.02 14.96
C PHE A 141 6.80 -8.66 13.77
N ARG A 142 6.09 -9.52 13.04
CA ARG A 142 6.56 -10.18 11.82
C ARG A 142 5.41 -10.33 10.83
N CYS A 143 4.96 -9.19 10.31
CA CYS A 143 3.92 -9.17 9.29
C CYS A 143 4.49 -9.55 7.92
N GLY A 144 3.72 -10.31 7.15
CA GLY A 144 4.13 -10.70 5.79
C GLY A 144 4.12 -9.54 4.80
N GLN A 145 3.23 -8.57 5.00
CA GLN A 145 3.13 -7.34 4.21
C GLN A 145 2.42 -6.25 4.99
N VAL A 146 2.94 -5.03 4.89
CA VAL A 146 2.33 -3.80 5.41
C VAL A 146 2.09 -2.84 4.26
N ASN A 147 0.87 -2.33 4.17
CA ASN A 147 0.43 -1.44 3.12
C ASN A 147 0.35 0.00 3.65
N ILE A 148 0.76 0.96 2.83
CA ILE A 148 0.60 2.39 3.05
C ILE A 148 -0.29 2.95 1.95
N ILE A 149 -1.42 3.56 2.31
CA ILE A 149 -2.26 4.35 1.41
C ILE A 149 -2.16 5.81 1.80
N LEU A 150 -1.50 6.62 0.98
CA LEU A 150 -1.39 8.07 1.18
C LEU A 150 -2.52 8.77 0.44
N ALA A 151 -3.29 9.59 1.16
CA ALA A 151 -4.37 10.42 0.59
C ALA A 151 -3.82 11.73 -0.01
N LEU A 152 -4.07 11.95 -1.30
CA LEU A 152 -3.65 13.17 -2.01
C LEU A 152 -4.75 14.25 -2.03
N GLY A 153 -5.91 13.95 -1.50
CA GLY A 153 -7.05 14.83 -1.22
C GLY A 153 -7.81 14.28 -0.03
N ASP A 154 -8.78 15.02 0.48
CA ASP A 154 -9.65 14.51 1.54
C ASP A 154 -10.46 13.31 1.01
N VAL A 155 -10.60 12.28 1.83
CA VAL A 155 -11.36 11.06 1.54
C VAL A 155 -12.38 10.88 2.66
N GLY A 156 -13.56 11.40 2.44
CA GLY A 156 -14.69 11.35 3.36
C GLY A 156 -15.81 10.43 2.89
N GLU A 157 -16.99 10.63 3.46
CA GLU A 157 -18.20 9.95 3.03
C GLU A 157 -18.50 10.26 1.56
N GLY A 158 -18.84 9.23 0.78
CA GLY A 158 -19.10 9.35 -0.66
C GLY A 158 -17.86 9.42 -1.54
N ASP A 159 -16.65 9.62 -1.00
CA ASP A 159 -15.40 9.64 -1.78
C ASP A 159 -14.81 8.26 -2.04
N GLY A 160 -15.45 7.20 -1.59
CA GLY A 160 -14.98 5.84 -1.74
C GLY A 160 -13.81 5.51 -0.80
N PRO A 161 -13.94 5.75 0.53
CA PRO A 161 -12.89 5.43 1.49
C PRO A 161 -12.53 3.95 1.47
N THR A 162 -11.32 3.66 1.90
CA THR A 162 -10.95 2.29 2.23
C THR A 162 -11.79 1.83 3.42
N MET A 163 -12.41 0.67 3.29
CA MET A 163 -13.13 0.02 4.37
C MET A 163 -12.33 -1.16 4.91
N VAL A 164 -12.44 -1.39 6.20
CA VAL A 164 -11.74 -2.46 6.91
C VAL A 164 -12.67 -3.17 7.87
N ILE A 165 -12.40 -4.44 8.17
CA ILE A 165 -12.99 -5.13 9.32
C ILE A 165 -11.91 -5.22 10.40
N PRO A 166 -11.94 -4.36 11.45
CA PRO A 166 -10.92 -4.35 12.50
C PRO A 166 -10.77 -5.73 13.16
N GLY A 167 -9.53 -6.17 13.38
CA GLY A 167 -9.22 -7.46 14.00
C GLY A 167 -9.27 -8.67 13.05
N SER A 168 -9.77 -8.51 11.81
CA SER A 168 -9.90 -9.63 10.86
C SER A 168 -8.57 -10.23 10.39
N HIS A 169 -7.47 -9.52 10.56
CA HIS A 169 -6.11 -10.02 10.28
C HIS A 169 -5.69 -11.18 11.19
N LYS A 170 -6.39 -11.35 12.31
CA LYS A 170 -6.20 -12.45 13.27
C LYS A 170 -7.36 -13.45 13.29
N ALA A 171 -8.34 -13.30 12.40
CA ALA A 171 -9.48 -14.19 12.34
C ALA A 171 -9.07 -15.60 11.91
N ASN A 172 -9.53 -16.61 12.66
CA ASN A 172 -9.32 -18.02 12.34
C ASN A 172 -10.40 -18.57 11.40
N LEU A 173 -11.50 -17.83 11.23
CA LEU A 173 -12.64 -18.25 10.43
C LEU A 173 -12.89 -17.24 9.30
N PRO A 174 -13.35 -17.69 8.14
CA PRO A 174 -13.82 -16.79 7.10
C PRO A 174 -15.07 -16.03 7.58
N ASN A 175 -15.23 -14.81 7.11
CA ASN A 175 -16.49 -14.10 7.27
C ASN A 175 -17.57 -14.84 6.47
N PRO A 176 -18.66 -15.32 7.09
CA PRO A 176 -19.69 -16.11 6.39
C PRO A 176 -20.44 -15.32 5.32
N ASN A 177 -20.42 -13.98 5.41
CA ASN A 177 -21.03 -13.06 4.44
C ASN A 177 -20.00 -12.53 3.43
N HIS A 178 -18.75 -13.01 3.49
CA HIS A 178 -17.73 -12.68 2.53
C HIS A 178 -17.92 -13.55 1.30
N GLY A 179 -18.30 -12.93 0.22
CA GLY A 179 -18.40 -13.60 -1.05
C GLY A 179 -17.05 -13.81 -1.74
N ASP A 180 -17.11 -14.23 -2.98
CA ASP A 180 -15.95 -14.48 -3.82
C ASP A 180 -15.39 -13.15 -4.35
N TYR A 181 -14.11 -12.88 -4.13
CA TYR A 181 -13.41 -11.74 -4.74
C TYR A 181 -13.65 -11.64 -6.26
N ALA A 182 -13.65 -12.79 -6.93
CA ALA A 182 -13.91 -12.86 -8.37
C ALA A 182 -15.32 -12.38 -8.77
N LYS A 183 -16.26 -12.35 -7.83
CA LYS A 183 -17.62 -11.83 -8.05
C LYS A 183 -17.75 -10.34 -7.77
N GLY A 184 -16.67 -9.70 -7.31
CA GLY A 184 -16.65 -8.27 -7.04
C GLY A 184 -17.46 -7.84 -5.82
N ASP A 185 -17.52 -8.66 -4.79
CA ASP A 185 -18.27 -8.36 -3.58
C ASP A 185 -17.77 -7.08 -2.89
N ARG A 186 -18.70 -6.31 -2.36
CA ARG A 186 -18.48 -4.96 -1.86
C ARG A 186 -18.42 -4.92 -0.35
N MET A 187 -17.51 -4.10 0.17
CA MET A 187 -17.39 -3.84 1.61
C MET A 187 -18.58 -3.09 2.20
N ASP A 188 -19.31 -2.30 1.40
CA ASP A 188 -20.38 -1.41 1.85
C ASP A 188 -21.49 -2.13 2.64
N HIS A 189 -21.64 -3.43 2.44
CA HIS A 189 -22.71 -4.24 3.02
C HIS A 189 -22.23 -5.31 4.01
N LEU A 190 -20.92 -5.36 4.27
CA LEU A 190 -20.38 -6.36 5.20
C LEU A 190 -20.54 -5.88 6.65
N GLU A 191 -21.16 -6.70 7.47
CA GLU A 191 -21.25 -6.45 8.91
C GLU A 191 -19.86 -6.38 9.54
N GLY A 192 -19.66 -5.37 10.37
CA GLY A 192 -18.39 -5.09 11.03
C GLY A 192 -17.41 -4.28 10.17
N ALA A 193 -17.72 -4.01 8.91
CA ALA A 193 -16.90 -3.14 8.06
C ALA A 193 -17.08 -1.67 8.47
N VAL A 194 -15.95 -0.97 8.61
CA VAL A 194 -15.92 0.46 8.95
C VAL A 194 -15.13 1.24 7.91
N PRO A 195 -15.59 2.45 7.51
CA PRO A 195 -14.82 3.32 6.62
C PRO A 195 -13.66 3.96 7.36
N VAL A 196 -12.51 4.08 6.69
CA VAL A 196 -11.37 4.85 7.17
C VAL A 196 -11.31 6.15 6.39
N HIS A 197 -11.72 7.24 7.05
CA HIS A 197 -11.65 8.57 6.48
C HIS A 197 -10.24 9.13 6.65
N LEU A 198 -9.75 9.84 5.64
CA LEU A 198 -8.42 10.43 5.62
C LEU A 198 -8.50 11.90 5.21
N LYS A 199 -7.68 12.72 5.82
CA LYS A 199 -7.41 14.07 5.34
C LYS A 199 -6.27 14.04 4.32
N LYS A 200 -6.22 15.04 3.48
CA LYS A 200 -5.10 15.25 2.56
C LYS A 200 -3.77 15.22 3.32
N GLY A 201 -2.87 14.33 2.89
CA GLY A 201 -1.56 14.12 3.54
C GLY A 201 -1.55 13.05 4.64
N ASP A 202 -2.72 12.51 5.04
CA ASP A 202 -2.79 11.37 5.95
C ASP A 202 -2.42 10.07 5.23
N ALA A 203 -1.88 9.13 5.97
CA ALA A 203 -1.63 7.78 5.47
C ALA A 203 -2.35 6.73 6.31
N LEU A 204 -3.04 5.81 5.66
CA LEU A 204 -3.53 4.57 6.25
C LEU A 204 -2.44 3.50 6.15
N LEU A 205 -1.98 3.02 7.29
CA LEU A 205 -1.06 1.89 7.42
C LEU A 205 -1.85 0.67 7.90
N PHE A 206 -1.72 -0.48 7.22
CA PHE A 206 -2.40 -1.71 7.63
C PHE A 206 -1.65 -2.97 7.19
N VAL A 207 -1.83 -4.05 7.94
CA VAL A 207 -1.31 -5.38 7.55
C VAL A 207 -2.18 -5.97 6.44
N ASP A 208 -1.56 -6.57 5.43
CA ASP A 208 -2.28 -7.10 4.25
C ASP A 208 -3.32 -8.18 4.60
N GLY A 209 -3.13 -8.88 5.72
CA GLY A 209 -4.10 -9.84 6.25
C GLY A 209 -5.39 -9.22 6.79
N LEU A 210 -5.47 -7.91 6.95
CA LEU A 210 -6.71 -7.23 7.34
C LEU A 210 -7.72 -7.33 6.20
N MET A 211 -8.94 -7.80 6.48
CA MET A 211 -10.01 -7.81 5.47
C MET A 211 -10.36 -6.37 5.12
N HIS A 212 -10.20 -6.03 3.84
CA HIS A 212 -10.36 -4.67 3.37
C HIS A 212 -10.86 -4.61 1.93
N GLY A 213 -11.28 -3.42 1.53
CA GLY A 213 -11.71 -3.09 0.18
C GLY A 213 -11.92 -1.59 0.06
N GLY A 214 -12.43 -1.14 -1.06
CA GLY A 214 -12.81 0.27 -1.25
C GLY A 214 -14.31 0.38 -1.40
N SER A 215 -14.96 1.22 -0.58
CA SER A 215 -16.37 1.50 -0.77
C SER A 215 -16.61 2.16 -2.12
N SER A 216 -17.85 2.15 -2.56
CA SER A 216 -18.24 2.83 -3.79
C SER A 216 -18.06 4.33 -3.65
N ARG A 217 -17.46 4.94 -4.66
CA ARG A 217 -17.42 6.38 -4.76
C ARG A 217 -18.73 6.87 -5.35
N THR A 218 -19.54 7.56 -4.53
CA THR A 218 -20.85 8.10 -4.93
C THR A 218 -20.80 9.59 -5.25
N ASN A 219 -19.74 10.30 -4.81
CA ASN A 219 -19.54 11.70 -5.15
C ASN A 219 -19.39 11.85 -6.68
N PRO A 220 -20.27 12.61 -7.37
CA PRO A 220 -20.23 12.75 -8.82
C PRO A 220 -19.11 13.68 -9.31
N HIS A 221 -18.54 14.48 -8.42
CA HIS A 221 -17.55 15.51 -8.79
C HIS A 221 -16.14 15.13 -8.35
N GLY A 222 -15.15 15.48 -9.17
CA GLY A 222 -13.74 15.25 -8.89
C GLY A 222 -13.37 13.76 -8.90
N GLU A 223 -12.25 13.45 -8.29
CA GLU A 223 -11.72 12.09 -8.21
C GLU A 223 -10.96 11.88 -6.90
N ARG A 224 -10.93 10.65 -6.43
CA ARG A 224 -10.07 10.22 -5.32
C ARG A 224 -8.71 9.85 -5.88
N ARG A 225 -7.65 10.47 -5.38
CA ARG A 225 -6.27 10.15 -5.70
C ARG A 225 -5.56 9.64 -4.47
N VAL A 226 -4.92 8.49 -4.58
CA VAL A 226 -4.06 7.93 -3.54
C VAL A 226 -2.84 7.28 -4.16
N THR A 227 -1.76 7.16 -3.38
CA THR A 227 -0.69 6.21 -3.68
C THR A 227 -0.78 5.04 -2.73
N ILE A 228 -0.40 3.85 -3.20
CA ILE A 228 -0.37 2.62 -2.40
C ILE A 228 1.03 2.03 -2.52
N TYR A 229 1.71 1.86 -1.38
CA TYR A 229 3.01 1.21 -1.30
C TYR A 229 2.90 -0.01 -0.40
N ARG A 230 3.25 -1.17 -0.92
CA ARG A 230 3.13 -2.46 -0.25
C ARG A 230 4.52 -2.98 0.07
N TYR A 231 4.85 -2.98 1.36
CA TYR A 231 6.16 -3.38 1.84
C TYR A 231 6.09 -4.76 2.47
N GLY A 232 7.09 -5.59 2.20
CA GLY A 232 7.25 -6.87 2.84
C GLY A 232 8.68 -7.08 3.34
N PRO A 233 8.91 -8.04 4.22
CA PRO A 233 10.24 -8.54 4.51
C PRO A 233 10.79 -9.29 3.29
N LEU A 234 12.10 -9.35 3.13
CA LEU A 234 12.76 -9.93 1.94
C LEU A 234 12.34 -11.38 1.63
N TRP A 235 11.95 -12.15 2.64
CA TRP A 235 11.41 -13.50 2.46
C TRP A 235 9.96 -13.54 1.96
N GLY A 236 9.27 -12.39 1.96
CA GLY A 236 7.83 -12.28 1.68
C GLY A 236 7.47 -12.02 0.22
N VAL A 237 8.38 -12.23 -0.74
CA VAL A 237 8.10 -12.07 -2.17
C VAL A 237 7.00 -13.04 -2.60
N THR A 238 5.84 -12.51 -2.96
CA THR A 238 4.65 -13.31 -3.28
C THR A 238 4.06 -13.01 -4.66
N ARG A 239 4.61 -12.03 -5.37
CA ARG A 239 4.19 -11.62 -6.72
C ARG A 239 5.38 -11.61 -7.69
N TYR A 240 5.10 -11.64 -8.96
CA TYR A 240 6.09 -11.27 -9.97
C TYR A 240 6.35 -9.78 -9.85
N GLY A 241 7.62 -9.42 -9.62
CA GLY A 241 8.06 -8.02 -9.54
C GLY A 241 8.02 -7.33 -10.89
N TYR A 242 8.06 -6.01 -10.84
CA TYR A 242 8.31 -5.18 -12.02
C TYR A 242 9.82 -5.07 -12.26
N GLU A 243 10.19 -4.91 -13.51
CA GLU A 243 11.54 -4.52 -13.88
C GLU A 243 11.70 -3.01 -13.69
N TYR A 244 12.80 -2.60 -13.07
CA TYR A 244 13.12 -1.20 -12.87
C TYR A 244 14.07 -0.70 -13.95
N SER A 245 13.83 0.49 -14.47
CA SER A 245 14.72 1.13 -15.45
C SER A 245 16.07 1.45 -14.83
N GLN A 246 17.13 1.36 -15.63
CA GLN A 246 18.47 1.77 -15.17
C GLN A 246 18.47 3.24 -14.74
N ALA A 247 17.70 4.09 -15.42
CA ALA A 247 17.56 5.50 -15.08
C ALA A 247 16.96 5.73 -13.68
N LEU A 248 15.97 4.93 -13.25
CA LEU A 248 15.45 4.95 -11.87
C LEU A 248 16.55 4.49 -10.89
N LEU A 249 17.17 3.35 -11.16
CA LEU A 249 18.17 2.78 -10.27
C LEU A 249 19.40 3.66 -10.06
N ASP A 250 19.73 4.50 -11.04
CA ASP A 250 20.86 5.46 -10.94
C ASP A 250 20.49 6.70 -10.10
N ARG A 251 19.21 7.07 -10.02
CA ARG A 251 18.74 8.26 -9.27
C ARG A 251 18.48 7.98 -7.80
N VAL A 252 17.95 6.80 -7.50
CA VAL A 252 17.58 6.46 -6.12
C VAL A 252 18.80 6.24 -5.24
N THR A 253 18.63 6.46 -3.94
CA THR A 253 19.69 6.22 -2.95
C THR A 253 20.03 4.73 -2.84
N ALA A 254 21.17 4.41 -2.23
CA ALA A 254 21.56 3.02 -1.97
C ALA A 254 20.53 2.28 -1.10
N GLU A 255 19.90 2.98 -0.12
CA GLU A 255 18.86 2.39 0.73
C GLU A 255 17.55 2.16 -0.04
N GLN A 256 17.13 3.11 -0.86
CA GLN A 256 15.96 2.95 -1.73
C GLN A 256 16.17 1.80 -2.73
N ARG A 257 17.39 1.68 -3.29
CA ARG A 257 17.73 0.58 -4.21
C ARG A 257 17.61 -0.79 -3.53
N LYS A 258 18.01 -0.92 -2.26
CA LYS A 258 17.82 -2.17 -1.49
C LYS A 258 16.34 -2.53 -1.34
N ILE A 259 15.47 -1.53 -1.17
CA ILE A 259 14.02 -1.74 -1.05
C ILE A 259 13.39 -2.12 -2.40
N LEU A 260 13.90 -1.59 -3.50
CA LEU A 260 13.44 -1.95 -4.85
C LEU A 260 14.00 -3.30 -5.33
N GLN A 261 15.26 -3.59 -4.99
CA GLN A 261 15.98 -4.79 -5.42
C GLN A 261 16.50 -5.57 -4.18
N PRO A 262 15.64 -6.29 -3.50
CA PRO A 262 15.92 -6.74 -2.14
C PRO A 262 17.01 -7.79 -1.99
N VAL A 263 17.23 -8.67 -2.95
CA VAL A 263 18.20 -9.77 -2.83
C VAL A 263 19.17 -9.77 -4.01
N PRO A 264 20.29 -9.03 -3.92
CA PRO A 264 21.28 -9.09 -4.97
C PRO A 264 21.91 -10.50 -5.00
N PRO A 265 22.11 -11.07 -6.19
CA PRO A 265 22.81 -12.34 -6.29
C PRO A 265 24.26 -12.20 -5.80
N ASN A 266 24.78 -13.24 -5.14
CA ASN A 266 26.19 -13.32 -4.87
C ASN A 266 26.96 -13.30 -6.20
N ARG A 267 27.92 -12.41 -6.31
CA ARG A 267 28.79 -12.29 -7.49
C ARG A 267 30.25 -12.40 -7.03
N PRO A 268 31.13 -12.95 -7.87
CA PRO A 268 32.57 -12.84 -7.62
C PRO A 268 32.93 -11.36 -7.45
N SER A 269 33.82 -11.06 -6.49
CA SER A 269 34.33 -9.70 -6.39
C SER A 269 35.02 -9.34 -7.71
N THR A 270 34.59 -8.25 -8.32
CA THR A 270 35.35 -7.64 -9.42
C THR A 270 36.58 -7.00 -8.80
N THR A 271 37.69 -7.76 -8.79
CA THR A 271 39.03 -7.24 -8.50
C THR A 271 39.51 -6.42 -9.67
#